data_43a2dcefb6aaa7366c25e8ba17512ddf
#
_entry.id   43a2dcefb6aaa7366c25e8ba17512ddf
#
_cell.length_a   1.000
_cell.length_b   1.000
_cell.length_c   1.000
_cell.angle_alpha   90.00
_cell.angle_beta   90.00
_cell.angle_gamma   90.00
#
_symmetry.space_group_name_H-M   'P 1'
#
loop_
_entity.id
_entity.type
_entity.pdbx_description
1 polymer ?
#
loop_
_entity_poly.entity_id
_entity_poly.type
_entity_poly.pdbx_seq_one_letter_code
_entity_poly.pdbx_strand_id
1 'polypeptide(L)'
;MSGRFALGPEVKRSAVAGGAMLYDTSRAGNLSNEWFEPRYWQSRGELQGAARGRGAAYFVKHDTKNWVLRHYRRGGLMAQLFADRYRWRNEESTRPFAEWQLTYRLHRAGLPVPAPVAARYRNRGSSYTGDIITERLPTVGSLTECLRAGALSIVTWISIGRCIRRFHDLGVCHADLNAHNVLLSEENVYLIDFDRCQLRRPGMWCDGNLVRLRRSLEKVTWALPPERFTESDWHGLLDGYRQSSGKTELPP
;
A
#
# COMPACT_ATOMS: atom_id res chain seq x y z
N MET A 1 -20.55 10.95 -7.86
CA MET A 1 -21.47 10.05 -7.13
C MET A 1 -20.64 9.18 -6.22
N SER A 2 -20.64 9.48 -4.92
CA SER A 2 -19.96 8.67 -3.89
C SER A 2 -20.94 7.55 -3.50
N GLY A 3 -20.89 6.42 -4.25
CA GLY A 3 -21.59 5.22 -3.83
C GLY A 3 -20.94 4.73 -2.54
N ARG A 4 -21.69 4.64 -1.45
CA ARG A 4 -21.27 3.89 -0.25
C ARG A 4 -21.09 2.44 -0.68
N PHE A 5 -19.86 1.99 -0.69
CA PHE A 5 -19.56 0.59 -0.98
C PHE A 5 -19.97 -0.26 0.21
N ALA A 6 -20.75 -1.30 -0.04
CA ALA A 6 -21.10 -2.27 0.97
C ALA A 6 -19.83 -3.02 1.40
N LEU A 7 -19.41 -2.79 2.63
CA LEU A 7 -18.35 -3.58 3.26
C LEU A 7 -18.94 -4.95 3.65
N GLY A 8 -18.15 -6.00 3.58
CA GLY A 8 -18.59 -7.35 3.95
C GLY A 8 -19.00 -7.45 5.43
N PRO A 9 -19.74 -8.51 5.81
CA PRO A 9 -20.22 -8.70 7.18
C PRO A 9 -19.08 -8.88 8.19
N GLU A 10 -17.90 -9.27 7.73
CA GLU A 10 -16.68 -9.38 8.54
C GLU A 10 -16.10 -8.01 8.92
N VAL A 11 -16.53 -6.92 8.29
CA VAL A 11 -15.97 -5.59 8.57
C VAL A 11 -16.72 -4.94 9.72
N LYS A 12 -15.98 -4.61 10.77
CA LYS A 12 -16.52 -3.97 11.98
C LYS A 12 -15.92 -2.60 12.18
N ARG A 13 -16.79 -1.65 12.53
CA ARG A 13 -16.41 -0.33 13.04
C ARG A 13 -16.62 -0.29 14.55
N SER A 14 -15.58 0.14 15.29
CA SER A 14 -15.66 0.34 16.75
C SER A 14 -15.22 1.75 17.12
N ALA A 15 -15.98 2.41 18.00
CA ALA A 15 -15.60 3.70 18.54
C ALA A 15 -14.42 3.56 19.52
N VAL A 16 -13.52 4.55 19.52
CA VAL A 16 -12.45 4.71 20.50
C VAL A 16 -12.43 6.14 21.00
N ALA A 17 -11.72 6.41 22.08
CA ALA A 17 -11.60 7.77 22.61
C ALA A 17 -11.08 8.74 21.52
N GLY A 18 -11.91 9.70 21.15
CA GLY A 18 -11.61 10.70 20.13
C GLY A 18 -11.59 10.21 18.68
N GLY A 19 -12.13 9.01 18.35
CA GLY A 19 -12.09 8.51 17.00
C GLY A 19 -12.78 7.17 16.79
N ALA A 20 -12.33 6.42 15.79
CA ALA A 20 -12.82 5.08 15.52
C ALA A 20 -11.74 4.16 14.91
N MET A 21 -12.02 2.87 14.98
CA MET A 21 -11.30 1.80 14.28
C MET A 21 -12.23 1.15 13.27
N LEU A 22 -11.66 0.74 12.15
CA LEU A 22 -12.28 -0.08 11.11
C LEU A 22 -11.41 -1.32 10.92
N TYR A 23 -11.97 -2.52 10.94
CA TYR A 23 -11.17 -3.75 10.86
C TYR A 23 -11.96 -4.95 10.34
N ASP A 24 -11.23 -5.91 9.80
CA ASP A 24 -11.71 -7.22 9.38
C ASP A 24 -11.65 -8.19 10.57
N THR A 25 -12.81 -8.63 11.06
CA THR A 25 -12.92 -9.54 12.20
C THR A 25 -12.38 -10.93 11.92
N SER A 26 -12.35 -11.36 10.66
CA SER A 26 -11.76 -12.66 10.28
C SER A 26 -10.24 -12.67 10.44
N ARG A 27 -9.60 -11.49 10.36
CA ARG A 27 -8.16 -11.31 10.49
C ARG A 27 -7.74 -10.86 11.88
N ALA A 28 -8.44 -9.89 12.44
CA ALA A 28 -8.09 -9.26 13.72
C ALA A 28 -8.84 -9.86 14.93
N GLY A 29 -9.92 -10.64 14.70
CA GLY A 29 -10.75 -11.11 15.83
C GLY A 29 -11.31 -9.94 16.64
N ASN A 30 -11.02 -9.91 17.92
CA ASN A 30 -11.33 -8.79 18.81
C ASN A 30 -10.16 -7.80 18.86
N LEU A 31 -10.14 -6.86 17.93
CA LEU A 31 -9.10 -5.84 17.83
C LEU A 31 -9.05 -4.94 19.07
N SER A 32 -7.87 -4.83 19.70
CA SER A 32 -7.60 -3.83 20.74
C SER A 32 -7.05 -2.52 20.13
N ASN A 33 -7.47 -1.39 20.71
CA ASN A 33 -6.93 -0.07 20.33
C ASN A 33 -5.41 0.04 20.55
N GLU A 34 -4.85 -0.73 21.49
CA GLU A 34 -3.41 -0.75 21.79
C GLU A 34 -2.58 -1.36 20.66
N TRP A 35 -3.18 -2.17 19.79
CA TRP A 35 -2.48 -2.81 18.67
C TRP A 35 -1.91 -1.80 17.65
N PHE A 36 -2.38 -0.57 17.67
CA PHE A 36 -1.82 0.53 16.87
C PHE A 36 -0.61 1.21 17.53
N GLU A 37 -0.20 0.78 18.73
CA GLU A 37 0.92 1.35 19.46
C GLU A 37 2.14 0.42 19.37
N PRO A 38 3.27 0.83 18.80
CA PRO A 38 4.47 -0.02 18.73
C PRO A 38 4.96 -0.51 20.10
N ARG A 39 4.76 0.32 21.14
CA ARG A 39 5.15 -0.04 22.51
C ARG A 39 4.39 -1.25 23.06
N TYR A 40 3.13 -1.44 22.67
CA TYR A 40 2.34 -2.61 23.03
C TYR A 40 3.02 -3.89 22.53
N TRP A 41 3.44 -3.93 21.27
CA TRP A 41 4.13 -5.07 20.67
C TRP A 41 5.52 -5.28 21.25
N GLN A 42 6.22 -4.17 21.54
CA GLN A 42 7.54 -4.22 22.17
C GLN A 42 7.49 -4.84 23.58
N SER A 43 6.52 -4.46 24.42
CA SER A 43 6.37 -5.02 25.77
C SER A 43 6.04 -6.51 25.79
N ARG A 44 5.50 -7.04 24.70
CA ARG A 44 5.16 -8.46 24.51
C ARG A 44 6.26 -9.26 23.81
N GLY A 45 7.35 -8.62 23.37
CA GLY A 45 8.37 -9.28 22.57
C GLY A 45 7.92 -9.63 21.14
N GLU A 46 6.80 -9.07 20.67
CA GLU A 46 6.16 -9.35 19.39
C GLU A 46 6.56 -8.34 18.30
N LEU A 47 7.34 -7.30 18.62
CA LEU A 47 7.93 -6.36 17.69
C LEU A 47 9.17 -6.97 17.02
N GLN A 48 9.09 -7.28 15.73
CA GLN A 48 10.17 -7.92 14.96
C GLN A 48 11.18 -6.92 14.37
N GLY A 49 10.81 -5.65 14.24
CA GLY A 49 11.66 -4.62 13.65
C GLY A 49 10.87 -3.47 13.04
N ALA A 50 11.58 -2.60 12.34
CA ALA A 50 10.98 -1.47 11.64
C ALA A 50 11.62 -1.30 10.26
N ALA A 51 10.82 -0.97 9.25
CA ALA A 51 11.33 -0.59 7.94
C ALA A 51 11.95 0.82 8.02
N ARG A 52 13.11 0.98 7.39
CA ARG A 52 13.75 2.30 7.22
C ARG A 52 13.00 3.09 6.16
N GLY A 53 12.50 4.30 6.48
CA GLY A 53 11.79 5.15 5.54
C GLY A 53 11.20 6.40 6.20
N ARG A 54 10.48 7.24 5.43
CA ARG A 54 9.89 8.51 5.91
C ARG A 54 8.73 8.34 6.89
N GLY A 55 8.18 7.14 7.06
CA GLY A 55 7.23 6.77 8.09
C GLY A 55 7.67 5.46 8.68
N ALA A 56 7.84 5.34 9.99
CA ALA A 56 8.19 4.08 10.60
C ALA A 56 7.05 3.07 10.35
N ALA A 57 7.32 2.07 9.53
CA ALA A 57 6.50 0.87 9.45
C ALA A 57 7.13 -0.17 10.39
N TYR A 58 6.34 -0.65 11.33
CA TYR A 58 6.78 -1.64 12.30
C TYR A 58 6.30 -3.02 11.88
N PHE A 59 7.18 -4.00 11.93
CA PHE A 59 6.85 -5.40 11.71
C PHE A 59 6.51 -6.03 13.06
N VAL A 60 5.32 -6.60 13.15
CA VAL A 60 4.82 -7.23 14.37
C VAL A 60 4.36 -8.65 14.08
N LYS A 61 4.53 -9.53 15.07
CA LYS A 61 4.05 -10.90 15.01
C LYS A 61 2.97 -11.08 16.07
N HIS A 62 1.79 -11.48 15.61
CA HIS A 62 0.67 -11.81 16.51
C HIS A 62 0.23 -13.24 16.26
N ASP A 63 0.47 -14.11 17.21
CA ASP A 63 0.32 -15.56 17.06
C ASP A 63 1.10 -16.07 15.83
N THR A 64 0.39 -16.63 14.86
CA THR A 64 0.96 -17.13 13.60
C THR A 64 0.98 -16.05 12.48
N LYS A 65 0.43 -14.86 12.73
CA LYS A 65 0.25 -13.80 11.75
C LYS A 65 1.39 -12.79 11.83
N ASN A 66 1.84 -12.34 10.67
CA ASN A 66 2.82 -11.26 10.55
C ASN A 66 2.13 -10.03 9.97
N TRP A 67 2.24 -8.90 10.64
CA TRP A 67 1.60 -7.66 10.25
C TRP A 67 2.60 -6.52 10.09
N VAL A 68 2.16 -5.50 9.34
CA VAL A 68 2.84 -4.22 9.19
C VAL A 68 1.95 -3.14 9.79
N LEU A 69 2.44 -2.51 10.85
CA LEU A 69 1.82 -1.35 11.48
C LEU A 69 2.45 -0.07 10.92
N ARG A 70 1.65 0.82 10.37
CA ARG A 70 2.10 2.10 9.82
C ARG A 70 1.32 3.27 10.41
N HIS A 71 2.06 4.25 10.96
CA HIS A 71 1.52 5.55 11.34
C HIS A 71 1.65 6.53 10.19
N TYR A 72 0.56 7.26 9.87
CA TYR A 72 0.58 8.25 8.79
C TYR A 72 1.40 9.48 9.20
N ARG A 73 2.42 9.80 8.42
CA ARG A 73 3.24 11.00 8.58
C ARG A 73 3.26 11.83 7.30
N ARG A 74 3.31 13.15 7.47
CA ARG A 74 3.53 14.06 6.35
C ARG A 74 5.00 14.03 5.94
N GLY A 75 5.27 14.17 4.64
CA GLY A 75 6.61 14.44 4.11
C GLY A 75 6.80 15.93 3.81
N GLY A 76 8.06 16.35 3.59
CA GLY A 76 8.42 17.70 3.19
C GLY A 76 8.52 18.71 4.34
N LEU A 77 8.68 19.99 4.01
CA LEU A 77 8.87 21.10 4.98
C LEU A 77 7.76 21.21 6.03
N MET A 78 6.52 20.88 5.68
CA MET A 78 5.38 20.86 6.61
C MET A 78 5.48 19.76 7.69
N ALA A 79 6.35 18.79 7.51
CA ALA A 79 6.57 17.73 8.51
C ALA A 79 7.25 18.23 9.79
N GLN A 80 7.93 19.35 9.74
CA GLN A 80 8.61 19.92 10.91
C GLN A 80 7.65 20.50 11.96
N LEU A 81 6.47 20.98 11.51
CA LEU A 81 5.47 21.62 12.39
C LEU A 81 4.26 20.73 12.69
N PHE A 82 3.86 19.88 11.74
CA PHE A 82 2.66 19.04 11.84
C PHE A 82 2.89 17.65 11.21
N ALA A 83 3.87 16.91 11.75
CA ALA A 83 4.39 15.68 11.16
C ALA A 83 3.32 14.58 10.92
N ASP A 84 2.27 14.53 11.76
CA ASP A 84 1.27 13.45 11.77
C ASP A 84 -0.18 13.95 11.73
N ARG A 85 -0.42 15.27 11.60
CA ARG A 85 -1.77 15.85 11.65
C ARG A 85 -2.31 16.16 10.26
N TYR A 86 -3.55 15.69 10.01
CA TYR A 86 -4.29 15.92 8.79
C TYR A 86 -5.56 16.70 9.09
N ARG A 87 -6.00 17.56 8.16
CA ARG A 87 -7.22 18.34 8.30
C ARG A 87 -8.42 17.40 8.40
N TRP A 88 -9.21 17.55 9.44
CA TRP A 88 -10.46 16.82 9.61
C TRP A 88 -11.54 17.33 8.64
N ARG A 89 -12.29 16.44 8.03
CA ARG A 89 -13.49 16.73 7.25
C ARG A 89 -14.63 15.83 7.71
N ASN A 90 -14.50 14.55 7.53
CA ASN A 90 -15.39 13.50 7.99
C ASN A 90 -14.60 12.20 8.13
N GLU A 91 -15.19 11.18 8.74
CA GLU A 91 -14.58 9.89 9.02
C GLU A 91 -14.13 9.17 7.76
N GLU A 92 -15.00 9.08 6.75
CA GLU A 92 -14.80 8.32 5.52
C GLU A 92 -13.63 8.88 4.68
N SER A 93 -13.38 10.20 4.78
CA SER A 93 -12.30 10.89 4.08
C SER A 93 -10.97 10.85 4.83
N THR A 94 -10.91 10.24 6.02
CA THR A 94 -9.62 10.06 6.71
C THR A 94 -8.74 9.10 5.91
N ARG A 95 -7.46 9.43 5.81
CA ARG A 95 -6.50 8.64 5.01
C ARG A 95 -6.49 7.15 5.39
N PRO A 96 -6.43 6.77 6.69
CA PRO A 96 -6.42 5.36 7.06
C PRO A 96 -7.70 4.62 6.66
N PHE A 97 -8.87 5.24 6.79
CA PHE A 97 -10.11 4.59 6.42
C PHE A 97 -10.28 4.50 4.90
N ALA A 98 -9.96 5.57 4.18
CA ALA A 98 -10.02 5.57 2.71
C ALA A 98 -9.05 4.55 2.09
N GLU A 99 -7.82 4.47 2.59
CA GLU A 99 -6.83 3.48 2.13
C GLU A 99 -7.25 2.06 2.50
N TRP A 100 -7.71 1.84 3.75
CA TRP A 100 -8.16 0.53 4.20
C TRP A 100 -9.32 0.00 3.34
N GLN A 101 -10.33 0.83 3.09
CA GLN A 101 -11.50 0.46 2.29
C GLN A 101 -11.13 0.16 0.83
N LEU A 102 -10.25 0.98 0.23
CA LEU A 102 -9.77 0.73 -1.12
C LEU A 102 -8.99 -0.59 -1.16
N THR A 103 -8.02 -0.79 -0.27
CA THR A 103 -7.19 -2.01 -0.22
C THR A 103 -8.04 -3.26 0.04
N TYR A 104 -9.06 -3.16 0.90
CA TYR A 104 -10.02 -4.24 1.15
C TYR A 104 -10.74 -4.67 -0.15
N ARG A 105 -11.21 -3.71 -0.94
CA ARG A 105 -11.85 -4.00 -2.23
C ARG A 105 -10.90 -4.62 -3.24
N LEU A 106 -9.70 -4.09 -3.33
CA LEU A 106 -8.66 -4.60 -4.23
C LEU A 106 -8.28 -6.04 -3.85
N HIS A 107 -8.11 -6.31 -2.57
CA HIS A 107 -7.83 -7.64 -2.06
C HIS A 107 -8.97 -8.62 -2.37
N ARG A 108 -10.23 -8.22 -2.17
CA ARG A 108 -11.40 -9.04 -2.52
C ARG A 108 -11.58 -9.28 -4.02
N ALA A 109 -11.08 -8.36 -4.84
CA ALA A 109 -11.01 -8.54 -6.30
C ALA A 109 -9.84 -9.44 -6.75
N GLY A 110 -9.06 -10.01 -5.82
CA GLY A 110 -7.93 -10.87 -6.13
C GLY A 110 -6.72 -10.13 -6.70
N LEU A 111 -6.63 -8.81 -6.47
CA LEU A 111 -5.41 -8.07 -6.81
C LEU A 111 -4.31 -8.34 -5.78
N PRO A 112 -3.04 -8.36 -6.22
CA PRO A 112 -1.89 -8.62 -5.36
C PRO A 112 -1.57 -7.38 -4.49
N VAL A 113 -2.33 -7.23 -3.42
CA VAL A 113 -2.17 -6.19 -2.39
C VAL A 113 -2.06 -6.83 -1.01
N PRO A 114 -1.46 -6.17 -0.02
CA PRO A 114 -1.50 -6.66 1.35
C PRO A 114 -2.95 -6.70 1.85
N ALA A 115 -3.35 -7.79 2.50
CA ALA A 115 -4.67 -7.84 3.10
C ALA A 115 -4.80 -6.79 4.21
N PRO A 116 -5.80 -5.91 4.19
CA PRO A 116 -5.98 -4.92 5.23
C PRO A 116 -6.55 -5.58 6.49
N VAL A 117 -5.91 -5.34 7.63
CA VAL A 117 -6.31 -5.88 8.93
C VAL A 117 -7.14 -4.87 9.69
N ALA A 118 -6.60 -3.68 9.91
CA ALA A 118 -7.28 -2.62 10.66
C ALA A 118 -6.80 -1.23 10.26
N ALA A 119 -7.65 -0.24 10.50
CA ALA A 119 -7.31 1.18 10.41
C ALA A 119 -7.88 1.93 11.62
N ARG A 120 -7.20 3.01 12.05
CA ARG A 120 -7.65 3.87 13.13
C ARG A 120 -7.43 5.33 12.75
N TYR A 121 -8.36 6.18 13.13
CA TYR A 121 -8.10 7.61 13.24
C TYR A 121 -8.40 8.11 14.66
N ARG A 122 -7.70 9.18 15.06
CA ARG A 122 -7.98 9.93 16.28
C ARG A 122 -8.15 11.41 15.92
N ASN A 123 -9.35 11.93 16.13
CA ASN A 123 -9.69 13.34 15.91
C ASN A 123 -9.20 14.20 17.07
N ARG A 124 -8.68 15.37 16.74
CA ARG A 124 -8.26 16.42 17.67
C ARG A 124 -8.81 17.78 17.22
N GLY A 125 -10.14 17.90 17.19
CA GLY A 125 -10.84 19.08 16.72
C GLY A 125 -10.75 19.26 15.21
N SER A 126 -10.01 20.22 14.72
CA SER A 126 -9.85 20.49 13.27
C SER A 126 -8.86 19.57 12.56
N SER A 127 -8.21 18.64 13.28
CA SER A 127 -7.20 17.74 12.74
C SER A 127 -7.36 16.31 13.27
N TYR A 128 -6.73 15.35 12.60
CA TYR A 128 -6.68 13.95 13.02
C TYR A 128 -5.29 13.35 12.78
N THR A 129 -5.00 12.28 13.51
CA THR A 129 -3.90 11.35 13.26
C THR A 129 -4.46 10.02 12.78
N GLY A 130 -3.66 9.19 12.13
CA GLY A 130 -4.14 7.92 11.62
C GLY A 130 -3.09 6.82 11.56
N ASP A 131 -3.57 5.59 11.64
CA ASP A 131 -2.78 4.37 11.64
C ASP A 131 -3.45 3.32 10.74
N ILE A 132 -2.65 2.42 10.17
CA ILE A 132 -3.14 1.27 9.42
C ILE A 132 -2.32 0.03 9.75
N ILE A 133 -2.98 -1.12 9.83
CA ILE A 133 -2.36 -2.44 9.98
C ILE A 133 -2.74 -3.25 8.74
N THR A 134 -1.74 -3.84 8.09
CA THR A 134 -1.92 -4.76 6.97
C THR A 134 -1.17 -6.06 7.23
N GLU A 135 -1.53 -7.14 6.56
CA GLU A 135 -0.72 -8.34 6.56
C GLU A 135 0.63 -8.09 5.90
N ARG A 136 1.68 -8.66 6.46
CA ARG A 136 3.02 -8.63 5.87
C ARG A 136 3.08 -9.62 4.71
N LEU A 137 3.41 -9.11 3.53
CA LEU A 137 3.56 -9.93 2.34
C LEU A 137 4.85 -10.77 2.41
N PRO A 138 4.83 -12.02 1.92
CA PRO A 138 6.01 -12.87 1.80
C PRO A 138 6.83 -12.41 0.58
N THR A 139 7.66 -11.40 0.75
CA THR A 139 8.43 -10.80 -0.34
C THR A 139 9.93 -10.87 -0.08
N VAL A 140 10.71 -10.90 -1.14
CA VAL A 140 12.18 -10.76 -1.07
C VAL A 140 12.61 -9.30 -0.89
N GLY A 141 11.75 -8.34 -1.24
CA GLY A 141 12.00 -6.93 -1.06
C GLY A 141 11.21 -6.05 -2.03
N SER A 142 11.40 -4.74 -1.92
CA SER A 142 10.92 -3.78 -2.91
C SER A 142 11.75 -3.89 -4.20
N LEU A 143 11.17 -3.44 -5.32
CA LEU A 143 11.87 -3.38 -6.60
C LEU A 143 13.18 -2.58 -6.47
N THR A 144 13.22 -1.54 -5.63
CA THR A 144 14.44 -0.79 -5.32
C THR A 144 15.50 -1.66 -4.64
N GLU A 145 15.11 -2.48 -3.67
CA GLU A 145 16.03 -3.36 -2.95
C GLU A 145 16.53 -4.48 -3.86
N CYS A 146 15.65 -5.07 -4.66
CA CYS A 146 16.00 -6.09 -5.63
C CYS A 146 17.00 -5.56 -6.68
N LEU A 147 16.82 -4.35 -7.22
CA LEU A 147 17.73 -3.72 -8.17
C LEU A 147 19.10 -3.41 -7.56
N ARG A 148 19.16 -3.08 -6.27
CA ARG A 148 20.44 -2.94 -5.55
C ARG A 148 21.15 -4.27 -5.39
N ALA A 149 20.41 -5.34 -5.17
CA ALA A 149 20.97 -6.68 -5.01
C ALA A 149 21.46 -7.27 -6.36
N GLY A 150 20.72 -7.09 -7.45
CA GLY A 150 21.06 -7.68 -8.75
C GLY A 150 20.26 -7.10 -9.92
N ALA A 151 20.65 -7.49 -11.14
CA ALA A 151 19.80 -7.30 -12.31
C ALA A 151 18.62 -8.27 -12.24
N LEU A 152 17.48 -7.86 -12.77
CA LEU A 152 16.27 -8.66 -12.81
C LEU A 152 16.12 -9.33 -14.19
N SER A 153 15.45 -10.49 -14.20
CA SER A 153 15.15 -11.18 -15.46
C SER A 153 14.09 -10.41 -16.27
N ILE A 154 14.13 -10.57 -17.59
CA ILE A 154 13.09 -10.00 -18.46
C ILE A 154 11.68 -10.52 -18.10
N VAL A 155 11.57 -11.75 -17.62
CA VAL A 155 10.30 -12.35 -17.15
C VAL A 155 9.76 -11.58 -15.94
N THR A 156 10.63 -11.15 -15.03
CA THR A 156 10.24 -10.30 -13.89
C THR A 156 9.69 -8.96 -14.36
N TRP A 157 10.35 -8.30 -15.32
CA TRP A 157 9.87 -7.03 -15.88
C TRP A 157 8.52 -7.17 -16.57
N ILE A 158 8.31 -8.22 -17.36
CA ILE A 158 7.02 -8.55 -17.97
C ILE A 158 5.95 -8.75 -16.88
N SER A 159 6.29 -9.45 -15.79
CA SER A 159 5.35 -9.71 -14.69
C SER A 159 4.96 -8.43 -13.94
N ILE A 160 5.91 -7.48 -13.76
CA ILE A 160 5.62 -6.15 -13.20
C ILE A 160 4.62 -5.40 -14.09
N GLY A 161 4.85 -5.40 -15.42
CA GLY A 161 3.94 -4.77 -16.37
C GLY A 161 2.53 -5.35 -16.32
N ARG A 162 2.40 -6.68 -16.33
CA ARG A 162 1.11 -7.39 -16.20
C ARG A 162 0.40 -7.04 -14.88
N CYS A 163 1.15 -6.99 -13.78
CA CYS A 163 0.61 -6.61 -12.48
C CYS A 163 0.01 -5.21 -12.54
N ILE A 164 0.76 -4.21 -13.00
CA ILE A 164 0.30 -2.82 -13.09
C ILE A 164 -0.93 -2.73 -14.01
N ARG A 165 -0.95 -3.46 -15.12
CA ARG A 165 -2.10 -3.50 -16.04
C ARG A 165 -3.38 -3.95 -15.35
N ARG A 166 -3.34 -5.00 -14.52
CA ARG A 166 -4.51 -5.48 -13.75
C ARG A 166 -5.11 -4.38 -12.87
N PHE A 167 -4.28 -3.56 -12.23
CA PHE A 167 -4.75 -2.42 -11.44
C PHE A 167 -5.38 -1.33 -12.32
N HIS A 168 -4.76 -1.00 -13.44
CA HIS A 168 -5.27 0.01 -14.36
C HIS A 168 -6.58 -0.42 -15.02
N ASP A 169 -6.76 -1.70 -15.36
CA ASP A 169 -8.01 -2.24 -15.90
C ASP A 169 -9.19 -2.08 -14.92
N LEU A 170 -8.93 -2.20 -13.62
CA LEU A 170 -9.90 -1.91 -12.56
C LEU A 170 -10.04 -0.42 -12.22
N GLY A 171 -9.35 0.45 -12.95
CA GLY A 171 -9.40 1.89 -12.76
C GLY A 171 -8.63 2.39 -11.54
N VAL A 172 -7.69 1.62 -10.98
CA VAL A 172 -6.89 2.03 -9.82
C VAL A 172 -5.82 3.01 -10.23
N CYS A 173 -6.08 4.31 -10.04
CA CYS A 173 -5.09 5.37 -10.20
C CYS A 173 -4.21 5.43 -8.95
N HIS A 174 -3.01 4.85 -9.04
CA HIS A 174 -2.06 4.86 -7.93
C HIS A 174 -1.43 6.24 -7.77
N ALA A 175 -1.61 6.87 -6.62
CA ALA A 175 -1.15 8.25 -6.38
C ALA A 175 0.38 8.38 -6.38
N ASP A 176 1.10 7.32 -6.04
CA ASP A 176 2.56 7.32 -5.95
C ASP A 176 3.16 5.99 -6.44
N LEU A 177 2.88 5.59 -7.70
CA LEU A 177 3.49 4.40 -8.31
C LEU A 177 4.99 4.64 -8.53
N ASN A 178 5.80 3.98 -7.71
CA ASN A 178 7.27 4.09 -7.74
C ASN A 178 7.93 2.75 -7.37
N ALA A 179 9.26 2.64 -7.56
CA ALA A 179 9.99 1.41 -7.34
C ALA A 179 10.00 0.91 -5.86
N HIS A 180 9.72 1.77 -4.88
CA HIS A 180 9.61 1.34 -3.48
C HIS A 180 8.24 0.71 -3.18
N ASN A 181 7.23 1.02 -3.97
CA ASN A 181 5.84 0.56 -3.80
C ASN A 181 5.50 -0.65 -4.66
N VAL A 182 6.46 -1.19 -5.39
CA VAL A 182 6.40 -2.49 -6.08
C VAL A 182 7.21 -3.47 -5.26
N LEU A 183 6.58 -4.51 -4.73
CA LEU A 183 7.25 -5.58 -3.99
C LEU A 183 7.32 -6.85 -4.84
N LEU A 184 8.42 -7.56 -4.74
CA LEU A 184 8.67 -8.80 -5.47
C LEU A 184 8.70 -9.99 -4.49
N SER A 185 8.12 -11.11 -4.91
CA SER A 185 8.37 -12.42 -4.35
C SER A 185 8.90 -13.35 -5.44
N GLU A 186 9.17 -14.61 -5.14
CA GLU A 186 9.61 -15.57 -6.13
C GLU A 186 8.56 -15.74 -7.27
N GLU A 187 7.27 -15.68 -6.94
CA GLU A 187 6.19 -15.97 -7.87
C GLU A 187 5.33 -14.75 -8.23
N ASN A 188 5.30 -13.74 -7.38
CA ASN A 188 4.32 -12.67 -7.46
C ASN A 188 4.93 -11.27 -7.39
N VAL A 189 4.22 -10.33 -8.02
CA VAL A 189 4.45 -8.89 -7.91
C VAL A 189 3.28 -8.28 -7.15
N TYR A 190 3.56 -7.46 -6.14
CA TYR A 190 2.55 -6.79 -5.32
C TYR A 190 2.69 -5.27 -5.43
N LEU A 191 1.57 -4.56 -5.32
CA LEU A 191 1.58 -3.11 -5.11
C LEU A 191 1.16 -2.79 -3.66
N ILE A 192 1.80 -1.77 -3.09
CA ILE A 192 1.54 -1.29 -1.73
C ILE A 192 1.38 0.23 -1.69
N ASP A 193 0.93 0.75 -0.56
CA ASP A 193 0.74 2.19 -0.28
C ASP A 193 -0.33 2.84 -1.16
N PHE A 194 -1.58 2.47 -0.91
CA PHE A 194 -2.75 3.02 -1.62
C PHE A 194 -3.25 4.34 -1.03
N ASP A 195 -2.43 5.01 -0.22
CA ASP A 195 -2.75 6.33 0.30
C ASP A 195 -3.02 7.33 -0.83
N ARG A 196 -4.15 8.03 -0.75
CA ARG A 196 -4.65 8.96 -1.77
C ARG A 196 -4.89 8.36 -3.17
N CYS A 197 -4.83 7.05 -3.31
CA CYS A 197 -5.21 6.39 -4.55
C CYS A 197 -6.72 6.54 -4.80
N GLN A 198 -7.13 6.50 -6.06
CA GLN A 198 -8.51 6.73 -6.48
C GLN A 198 -8.92 5.72 -7.54
N LEU A 199 -10.21 5.39 -7.56
CA LEU A 199 -10.80 4.67 -8.68
C LEU A 199 -11.24 5.68 -9.74
N ARG A 200 -10.74 5.53 -10.95
CA ARG A 200 -11.01 6.38 -12.12
C ARG A 200 -11.23 5.51 -13.34
N ARG A 201 -12.03 5.97 -14.30
CA ARG A 201 -12.05 5.32 -15.62
C ARG A 201 -10.64 5.34 -16.21
N PRO A 202 -10.17 4.21 -16.79
CA PRO A 202 -8.88 4.18 -17.49
C PRO A 202 -8.76 5.32 -18.52
N GLY A 203 -7.58 5.88 -18.64
CA GLY A 203 -7.31 7.05 -19.50
C GLY A 203 -5.86 7.51 -19.37
N MET A 204 -5.53 8.72 -19.79
CA MET A 204 -4.16 9.27 -19.81
C MET A 204 -3.41 9.21 -18.47
N TRP A 205 -4.09 9.11 -17.35
CA TRP A 205 -3.45 8.92 -16.04
C TRP A 205 -2.71 7.59 -15.94
N CYS A 206 -3.09 6.57 -16.73
CA CYS A 206 -2.37 5.30 -16.80
C CYS A 206 -0.93 5.52 -17.26
N ASP A 207 -0.76 6.29 -18.34
CA ASP A 207 0.58 6.65 -18.84
C ASP A 207 1.34 7.49 -17.82
N GLY A 208 0.64 8.40 -17.14
CA GLY A 208 1.21 9.19 -16.04
C GLY A 208 1.77 8.32 -14.89
N ASN A 209 1.12 7.21 -14.55
CA ASN A 209 1.62 6.24 -13.59
C ASN A 209 2.88 5.52 -14.11
N LEU A 210 2.91 5.08 -15.36
CA LEU A 210 4.07 4.44 -15.97
C LEU A 210 5.26 5.41 -16.05
N VAL A 211 5.03 6.66 -16.49
CA VAL A 211 6.08 7.70 -16.53
C VAL A 211 6.65 7.97 -15.12
N ARG A 212 5.80 8.01 -14.10
CA ARG A 212 6.25 8.15 -12.69
C ARG A 212 7.13 6.98 -12.26
N LEU A 213 6.71 5.75 -12.58
CA LEU A 213 7.50 4.55 -12.26
C LEU A 213 8.87 4.59 -12.97
N ARG A 214 8.91 4.91 -14.26
CA ARG A 214 10.16 5.03 -15.02
C ARG A 214 11.13 6.02 -14.39
N ARG A 215 10.66 7.23 -14.08
CA ARG A 215 11.47 8.24 -13.38
C ARG A 215 11.98 7.75 -12.03
N SER A 216 11.17 6.97 -11.31
CA SER A 216 11.60 6.37 -10.05
C SER A 216 12.70 5.32 -10.26
N LEU A 217 12.58 4.48 -11.29
CA LEU A 217 13.59 3.49 -11.66
C LEU A 217 14.90 4.18 -12.03
N GLU A 218 14.87 5.13 -12.94
CA GLU A 218 16.04 5.93 -13.34
C GLU A 218 16.74 6.57 -12.12
N LYS A 219 15.95 7.12 -11.20
CA LYS A 219 16.49 7.73 -9.96
C LYS A 219 17.15 6.71 -9.04
N VAL A 220 16.55 5.54 -8.83
CA VAL A 220 17.09 4.54 -7.89
C VAL A 220 18.26 3.79 -8.46
N THR A 221 18.38 3.73 -9.78
CA THR A 221 19.51 3.07 -10.47
C THR A 221 20.62 4.04 -10.89
N TRP A 222 20.45 5.35 -10.73
CA TRP A 222 21.44 6.36 -11.13
C TRP A 222 22.88 6.08 -10.66
N ALA A 223 23.03 5.57 -9.44
CA ALA A 223 24.33 5.24 -8.84
C ALA A 223 24.63 3.73 -8.86
N LEU A 224 23.87 2.93 -9.59
CA LEU A 224 24.06 1.49 -9.73
C LEU A 224 24.69 1.20 -11.10
N PRO A 225 25.30 -0.01 -11.27
CA PRO A 225 25.76 -0.46 -12.57
C PRO A 225 24.66 -0.39 -13.63
N PRO A 226 24.97 0.02 -14.88
CA PRO A 226 23.94 0.32 -15.90
C PRO A 226 23.09 -0.91 -16.28
N GLU A 227 23.61 -2.11 -16.09
CA GLU A 227 22.87 -3.37 -16.32
C GLU A 227 21.75 -3.63 -15.30
N ARG A 228 21.61 -2.82 -14.25
CA ARG A 228 20.53 -2.96 -13.26
C ARG A 228 19.17 -2.56 -13.79
N PHE A 229 19.14 -1.63 -14.74
CA PHE A 229 17.93 -1.21 -15.44
C PHE A 229 18.28 -0.66 -16.81
N THR A 230 17.85 -1.35 -17.85
CA THR A 230 18.14 -1.03 -19.26
C THR A 230 16.86 -0.65 -20.00
N GLU A 231 17.01 -0.10 -21.21
CA GLU A 231 15.86 0.12 -22.10
C GLU A 231 15.14 -1.18 -22.47
N SER A 232 15.86 -2.28 -22.61
CA SER A 232 15.27 -3.61 -22.84
C SER A 232 14.37 -4.03 -21.68
N ASP A 233 14.75 -3.77 -20.44
CA ASP A 233 13.95 -4.05 -19.26
C ASP A 233 12.65 -3.22 -19.24
N TRP A 234 12.77 -1.94 -19.59
CA TRP A 234 11.61 -1.06 -19.71
C TRP A 234 10.65 -1.53 -20.81
N HIS A 235 11.17 -1.94 -21.96
CA HIS A 235 10.36 -2.51 -23.05
C HIS A 235 9.68 -3.81 -22.61
N GLY A 236 10.38 -4.70 -21.89
CA GLY A 236 9.78 -5.91 -21.32
C GLY A 236 8.62 -5.60 -20.38
N LEU A 237 8.77 -4.58 -19.51
CA LEU A 237 7.67 -4.11 -18.65
C LEU A 237 6.48 -3.62 -19.49
N LEU A 238 6.73 -2.80 -20.52
CA LEU A 238 5.67 -2.30 -21.41
C LEU A 238 4.98 -3.43 -22.18
N ASP A 239 5.72 -4.44 -22.60
CA ASP A 239 5.14 -5.62 -23.30
C ASP A 239 4.23 -6.40 -22.35
N GLY A 240 4.65 -6.62 -21.10
CA GLY A 240 3.77 -7.20 -20.09
C GLY A 240 2.53 -6.34 -19.82
N TYR A 241 2.68 -5.03 -19.77
CA TYR A 241 1.57 -4.09 -19.55
C TYR A 241 0.56 -4.09 -20.71
N ARG A 242 1.00 -4.24 -21.97
CA ARG A 242 0.13 -4.30 -23.15
C ARG A 242 -0.67 -5.60 -23.25
N GLN A 243 -0.21 -6.67 -22.60
CA GLN A 243 -0.94 -7.93 -22.55
C GLN A 243 -2.21 -7.72 -21.72
N SER A 244 -3.38 -7.86 -22.38
CA SER A 244 -4.68 -7.72 -21.70
C SER A 244 -4.82 -8.77 -20.62
N SER A 245 -5.08 -8.35 -19.39
CA SER A 245 -5.60 -9.25 -18.37
C SER A 245 -7.06 -9.55 -18.70
N GLY A 246 -7.51 -10.80 -18.57
CA GLY A 246 -8.94 -11.11 -18.69
C GLY A 246 -9.78 -10.20 -17.79
N LYS A 247 -11.02 -9.92 -18.16
CA LYS A 247 -11.92 -9.01 -17.42
C LYS A 247 -12.01 -9.40 -15.94
N THR A 248 -11.38 -8.64 -15.09
CA THR A 248 -11.61 -8.67 -13.64
C THR A 248 -12.53 -7.48 -13.34
N GLU A 249 -13.60 -7.67 -12.57
CA GLU A 249 -14.48 -6.60 -12.11
C GLU A 249 -14.28 -6.41 -10.61
N LEU A 250 -14.36 -5.17 -10.14
CA LEU A 250 -14.40 -4.92 -8.70
C LEU A 250 -15.76 -5.39 -8.16
N PRO A 251 -15.79 -6.15 -7.06
CA PRO A 251 -17.02 -6.50 -6.41
C PRO A 251 -17.79 -5.22 -6.02
N PRO A 252 -19.12 -5.27 -6.10
CA PRO A 252 -20.01 -4.14 -5.82
C PRO A 252 -19.86 -3.60 -4.40
#